data_c87a06f9a758cab87e20447a0931faec
#
_entry.id   c87a06f9a758cab87e20447a0931faec
#
_cell.length_a   1.000
_cell.length_b   1.000
_cell.length_c   1.000
_cell.angle_alpha   90.00
_cell.angle_beta   90.00
_cell.angle_gamma   90.00
#
_symmetry.space_group_name_H-M   'P 1'
#
loop_
_entity.id
_entity.type
_entity.pdbx_description
1 polymer ?
#
loop_
_entity_poly.entity_id
_entity_poly.type
_entity_poly.pdbx_seq_one_letter_code
_entity_poly.pdbx_strand_id
1 'polypeptide(L)'
;MSGAVLARIPGERYSDYRYEAIFRAYKWDPQVEDHNTVAEHVVLLDRQTARQLEQWAEQLSAETMEIEQAMMERSDLVKKLGLPSKVKKAIPRMGSYSPERHVRLMRFDFHPTTDGWSVSEVNSDVPGGLAEASVLPRIAQPYFPQYEPQGHVARSLLEAFQKRTGPGVRIAFVHATSYADDRQVMQFLGDYFEENGYRSLYAAPDHLIWREQQAVSLIQGEEGSVGGIV
;
A
#
# COMPACT_ATOMS: atom_id res chain seq x y z
N MET A 1 27.27 8.88 8.25
CA MET A 1 26.49 7.88 9.02
C MET A 1 25.06 7.96 8.58
N SER A 2 24.36 6.86 8.39
CA SER A 2 23.05 6.79 7.70
C SER A 2 21.87 7.41 8.47
N GLY A 3 22.06 7.99 9.65
CA GLY A 3 20.95 8.48 10.49
C GLY A 3 19.97 7.40 10.96
N ALA A 4 20.35 6.13 10.82
CA ALA A 4 19.56 4.96 11.19
C ALA A 4 20.27 4.14 12.25
N VAL A 5 19.50 3.65 13.22
CA VAL A 5 19.98 2.75 14.28
C VAL A 5 19.10 1.51 14.33
N LEU A 6 19.71 0.34 14.33
CA LEU A 6 19.03 -0.92 14.56
C LEU A 6 18.90 -1.16 16.07
N ALA A 7 17.67 -1.16 16.59
CA ALA A 7 17.39 -1.32 18.01
C ALA A 7 16.62 -2.62 18.25
N ARG A 8 17.02 -3.39 19.27
CA ARG A 8 16.39 -4.66 19.61
C ARG A 8 15.21 -4.45 20.55
N ILE A 9 14.08 -5.09 20.28
CA ILE A 9 12.98 -5.27 21.24
C ILE A 9 13.52 -6.09 22.43
N PRO A 10 13.26 -5.70 23.69
CA PRO A 10 13.71 -6.49 24.85
C PRO A 10 13.23 -7.94 24.73
N GLY A 11 14.15 -8.90 24.94
CA GLY A 11 13.88 -10.31 24.64
C GLY A 11 12.67 -10.89 25.38
N GLU A 12 12.48 -10.52 26.65
CA GLU A 12 11.32 -10.89 27.45
C GLU A 12 9.99 -10.29 26.97
N ARG A 13 10.05 -9.25 26.14
CA ARG A 13 8.88 -8.55 25.57
C ARG A 13 8.64 -8.86 24.09
N TYR A 14 9.53 -9.62 23.45
CA TYR A 14 9.42 -9.92 22.04
C TYR A 14 8.16 -10.74 21.70
N SER A 15 7.78 -11.67 22.56
CA SER A 15 6.54 -12.44 22.37
C SER A 15 5.31 -11.55 22.35
N ASP A 16 5.24 -10.57 23.25
CA ASP A 16 4.12 -9.60 23.29
C ASP A 16 4.08 -8.77 22.00
N TYR A 17 5.23 -8.24 21.57
CA TYR A 17 5.35 -7.49 20.32
C TYR A 17 4.93 -8.34 19.11
N ARG A 18 5.35 -9.60 19.07
CA ARG A 18 4.99 -10.53 18.00
C ARG A 18 3.48 -10.83 17.98
N TYR A 19 2.86 -11.02 19.14
CA TYR A 19 1.40 -11.19 19.24
C TYR A 19 0.65 -9.95 18.74
N GLU A 20 1.08 -8.76 19.15
CA GLU A 20 0.51 -7.51 18.65
C GLU A 20 0.64 -7.39 17.12
N ALA A 21 1.77 -7.78 16.54
CA ALA A 21 1.95 -7.79 15.09
C ALA A 21 0.98 -8.76 14.38
N ILE A 22 0.80 -9.97 14.93
CA ILE A 22 -0.12 -10.97 14.37
C ILE A 22 -1.57 -10.47 14.38
N PHE A 23 -2.03 -9.94 15.51
CA PHE A 23 -3.45 -9.62 15.66
C PHE A 23 -3.82 -8.21 15.18
N ARG A 24 -2.93 -7.23 15.29
CA ARG A 24 -3.21 -5.84 14.91
C ARG A 24 -2.71 -5.43 13.54
N ALA A 25 -1.60 -6.03 13.08
CA ALA A 25 -1.10 -5.82 11.72
C ALA A 25 -1.51 -6.94 10.76
N TYR A 26 -2.39 -7.85 11.18
CA TYR A 26 -2.85 -8.98 10.36
C TYR A 26 -1.71 -9.82 9.80
N LYS A 27 -0.62 -9.97 10.57
CA LYS A 27 0.54 -10.77 10.15
C LYS A 27 0.19 -12.26 10.23
N TRP A 28 -0.54 -12.78 9.23
CA TRP A 28 -1.06 -14.16 9.23
C TRP A 28 -0.01 -15.21 8.90
N ASP A 29 1.14 -14.79 8.37
CA ASP A 29 2.33 -15.58 8.12
C ASP A 29 3.48 -15.19 9.08
N PRO A 30 3.29 -15.27 10.42
CA PRO A 30 4.28 -14.82 11.39
C PRO A 30 5.52 -15.70 11.43
N GLN A 31 5.51 -16.81 10.70
CA GLN A 31 6.56 -17.79 10.62
C GLN A 31 6.60 -18.43 9.24
N VAL A 32 7.80 -18.56 8.69
CA VAL A 32 8.09 -19.32 7.47
C VAL A 32 9.13 -20.37 7.82
N GLU A 33 8.79 -21.64 7.67
CA GLU A 33 9.58 -22.77 8.15
C GLU A 33 9.91 -22.59 9.66
N ASP A 34 11.21 -22.58 10.03
CA ASP A 34 11.66 -22.36 11.40
C ASP A 34 12.04 -20.90 11.71
N HIS A 35 11.71 -19.96 10.81
CA HIS A 35 12.10 -18.56 10.94
C HIS A 35 10.90 -17.64 11.21
N ASN A 36 11.01 -16.77 12.23
CA ASN A 36 10.04 -15.72 12.45
C ASN A 36 10.15 -14.65 11.35
N THR A 37 9.02 -14.27 10.78
CA THR A 37 8.93 -13.17 9.80
C THR A 37 8.80 -11.80 10.46
N VAL A 38 8.50 -11.75 11.77
CA VAL A 38 8.51 -10.54 12.57
C VAL A 38 9.89 -10.38 13.20
N ALA A 39 10.64 -9.37 12.78
CA ALA A 39 12.00 -9.15 13.28
C ALA A 39 12.00 -8.76 14.77
N GLU A 40 13.04 -9.20 15.50
CA GLU A 40 13.30 -8.76 16.89
C GLU A 40 13.87 -7.33 16.95
N HIS A 41 14.10 -6.70 15.82
CA HIS A 41 14.72 -5.41 15.73
C HIS A 41 13.84 -4.44 14.95
N VAL A 42 13.91 -3.18 15.33
CA VAL A 42 13.30 -2.07 14.62
C VAL A 42 14.39 -1.12 14.11
N VAL A 43 14.13 -0.47 13.00
CA VAL A 43 14.98 0.59 12.48
C VAL A 43 14.47 1.91 13.03
N LEU A 44 15.30 2.60 13.79
CA LEU A 44 15.05 3.93 14.32
C LEU A 44 15.78 4.95 13.46
N LEU A 45 15.06 5.89 12.91
CA LEU A 45 15.62 6.96 12.09
C LEU A 45 15.69 8.26 12.88
N ASP A 46 16.76 9.04 12.69
CA ASP A 46 16.73 10.41 13.14
C ASP A 46 15.75 11.25 12.32
N ARG A 47 15.31 12.36 12.87
CA ARG A 47 14.28 13.22 12.26
C ARG A 47 14.71 13.79 10.90
N GLN A 48 15.98 14.08 10.72
CA GLN A 48 16.50 14.63 9.47
C GLN A 48 16.45 13.56 8.36
N THR A 49 16.92 12.37 8.66
CA THR A 49 16.87 11.22 7.74
C THR A 49 15.43 10.86 7.37
N ALA A 50 14.52 10.78 8.35
CA ALA A 50 13.12 10.48 8.09
C ALA A 50 12.51 11.50 7.13
N ARG A 51 12.67 12.81 7.39
CA ARG A 51 12.18 13.88 6.51
C ARG A 51 12.79 13.83 5.11
N GLN A 52 14.07 13.49 5.01
CA GLN A 52 14.73 13.38 3.71
C GLN A 52 14.14 12.25 2.87
N LEU A 53 13.88 11.09 3.48
CA LEU A 53 13.27 9.95 2.79
C LEU A 53 11.82 10.26 2.38
N GLU A 54 11.06 10.94 3.24
CA GLU A 54 9.70 11.42 2.91
C GLU A 54 9.73 12.35 1.68
N GLN A 55 10.61 13.36 1.66
CA GLN A 55 10.75 14.29 0.55
C GLN A 55 11.13 13.58 -0.75
N TRP A 56 12.04 12.61 -0.68
CA TRP A 56 12.43 11.84 -1.86
C TRP A 56 11.29 10.96 -2.38
N ALA A 57 10.52 10.35 -1.48
CA ALA A 57 9.35 9.57 -1.89
C ALA A 57 8.30 10.46 -2.59
N GLU A 58 8.06 11.67 -2.08
CA GLU A 58 7.16 12.65 -2.72
C GLU A 58 7.67 13.08 -4.10
N GLN A 59 8.96 13.40 -4.22
CA GLN A 59 9.59 13.80 -5.50
C GLN A 59 9.54 12.66 -6.52
N LEU A 60 9.94 11.45 -6.14
CA LEU A 60 9.90 10.27 -7.01
C LEU A 60 8.47 9.92 -7.44
N SER A 61 7.50 10.13 -6.55
CA SER A 61 6.08 9.96 -6.89
C SER A 61 5.64 10.95 -7.96
N ALA A 62 6.00 12.23 -7.81
CA ALA A 62 5.69 13.26 -8.79
C ALA A 62 6.35 12.96 -10.15
N GLU A 63 7.64 12.64 -10.17
CA GLU A 63 8.36 12.26 -11.38
C GLU A 63 7.75 11.03 -12.07
N THR A 64 7.31 10.04 -11.29
CA THR A 64 6.65 8.84 -11.83
C THR A 64 5.35 9.21 -12.56
N MET A 65 4.54 10.10 -11.97
CA MET A 65 3.30 10.56 -12.59
C MET A 65 3.55 11.40 -13.84
N GLU A 66 4.58 12.26 -13.84
CA GLU A 66 4.96 13.06 -15.02
C GLU A 66 5.44 12.17 -16.18
N ILE A 67 6.25 11.16 -15.88
CA ILE A 67 6.72 10.18 -16.87
C ILE A 67 5.52 9.40 -17.44
N GLU A 68 4.60 8.94 -16.61
CA GLU A 68 3.41 8.23 -17.04
C GLU A 68 2.55 9.10 -17.97
N GLN A 69 2.33 10.36 -17.62
CA GLN A 69 1.59 11.29 -18.46
C GLN A 69 2.29 11.49 -19.81
N ALA A 70 3.60 11.76 -19.82
CA ALA A 70 4.38 11.91 -21.04
C ALA A 70 4.33 10.65 -21.91
N MET A 71 4.32 9.46 -21.31
CA MET A 71 4.20 8.19 -22.03
C MET A 71 2.83 8.01 -22.65
N MET A 72 1.75 8.41 -21.96
CA MET A 72 0.39 8.33 -22.51
C MET A 72 0.21 9.20 -23.77
N GLU A 73 0.95 10.31 -23.88
CA GLU A 73 0.97 11.19 -25.05
C GLU A 73 1.86 10.67 -26.19
N ARG A 74 2.74 9.70 -25.91
CA ARG A 74 3.79 9.20 -26.82
C ARG A 74 3.61 7.72 -27.15
N SER A 75 2.84 7.43 -28.20
CA SER A 75 2.58 6.04 -28.63
C SER A 75 3.87 5.26 -29.05
N ASP A 76 4.93 5.95 -29.45
CA ASP A 76 6.23 5.36 -29.75
C ASP A 76 6.92 4.81 -28.49
N LEU A 77 6.77 5.49 -27.34
CA LEU A 77 7.27 5.01 -26.04
C LEU A 77 6.46 3.82 -25.54
N VAL A 78 5.13 3.91 -25.60
CA VAL A 78 4.24 2.80 -25.21
C VAL A 78 4.55 1.51 -25.97
N LYS A 79 4.93 1.62 -27.26
CA LYS A 79 5.34 0.45 -28.04
C LYS A 79 6.61 -0.22 -27.51
N LYS A 80 7.56 0.55 -26.95
CA LYS A 80 8.84 0.06 -26.41
C LYS A 80 8.68 -0.67 -25.09
N LEU A 81 7.58 -0.45 -24.34
CA LEU A 81 7.33 -1.08 -23.04
C LEU A 81 7.02 -2.59 -23.11
N GLY A 82 6.89 -3.16 -24.30
CA GLY A 82 6.59 -4.59 -24.43
C GLY A 82 5.21 -5.02 -23.89
N LEU A 83 4.31 -4.08 -23.65
CA LEU A 83 2.98 -4.35 -23.04
C LEU A 83 2.18 -5.38 -23.86
N PRO A 84 1.33 -6.18 -23.21
CA PRO A 84 0.40 -7.08 -23.88
C PRO A 84 -0.47 -6.34 -24.90
N SER A 85 -0.80 -7.02 -26.00
CA SER A 85 -1.57 -6.42 -27.11
C SER A 85 -2.94 -5.87 -26.67
N LYS A 86 -3.58 -6.50 -25.68
CA LYS A 86 -4.85 -6.02 -25.13
C LYS A 86 -4.69 -4.66 -24.42
N VAL A 87 -3.61 -4.51 -23.64
CA VAL A 87 -3.29 -3.25 -22.94
C VAL A 87 -2.97 -2.16 -23.95
N LYS A 88 -2.09 -2.42 -24.91
CA LYS A 88 -1.76 -1.46 -25.99
C LYS A 88 -2.98 -0.96 -26.75
N LYS A 89 -4.00 -1.81 -26.94
CA LYS A 89 -5.25 -1.42 -27.62
C LYS A 89 -6.20 -0.64 -26.68
N ALA A 90 -6.10 -0.82 -25.36
CA ALA A 90 -6.93 -0.13 -24.40
C ALA A 90 -6.46 1.32 -24.16
N ILE A 91 -5.16 1.56 -24.10
CA ILE A 91 -4.57 2.88 -23.81
C ILE A 91 -5.19 4.01 -24.64
N PRO A 92 -5.27 3.95 -25.98
CA PRO A 92 -5.86 5.03 -26.77
C PRO A 92 -7.35 5.24 -26.54
N ARG A 93 -8.03 4.27 -25.90
CA ARG A 93 -9.48 4.32 -25.61
C ARG A 93 -9.78 4.91 -24.23
N MET A 94 -8.77 5.09 -23.39
CA MET A 94 -8.93 5.61 -22.02
C MET A 94 -9.28 7.10 -21.99
N GLY A 95 -9.22 7.80 -23.12
CA GLY A 95 -9.44 9.25 -23.18
C GLY A 95 -8.27 10.03 -22.58
N SER A 96 -8.55 11.23 -22.05
CA SER A 96 -7.53 12.03 -21.39
C SER A 96 -7.14 11.41 -20.05
N TYR A 97 -5.88 11.08 -19.89
CA TYR A 97 -5.32 10.67 -18.60
C TYR A 97 -5.26 11.89 -17.65
N SER A 98 -5.73 11.71 -16.43
CA SER A 98 -5.64 12.72 -15.38
C SER A 98 -5.19 12.03 -14.09
N PRO A 99 -3.94 12.23 -13.65
CA PRO A 99 -3.42 11.65 -12.40
C PRO A 99 -4.27 12.02 -11.18
N GLU A 100 -4.85 13.22 -11.19
CA GLU A 100 -5.67 13.75 -10.10
C GLU A 100 -6.96 12.96 -9.84
N ARG A 101 -7.40 12.15 -10.82
CA ARG A 101 -8.61 11.32 -10.71
C ARG A 101 -8.36 9.96 -10.09
N HIS A 102 -7.09 9.59 -9.90
CA HIS A 102 -6.70 8.31 -9.33
C HIS A 102 -6.28 8.47 -7.87
N VAL A 103 -6.60 7.48 -7.05
CA VAL A 103 -5.88 7.23 -5.81
C VAL A 103 -4.76 6.27 -6.18
N ARG A 104 -3.52 6.69 -5.97
CA ARG A 104 -2.36 5.88 -6.30
C ARG A 104 -1.53 5.64 -5.05
N LEU A 105 -1.17 4.40 -4.86
CA LEU A 105 -0.30 3.96 -3.79
C LEU A 105 1.01 3.47 -4.39
N MET A 106 2.13 4.00 -3.89
CA MET A 106 3.47 3.59 -4.30
C MET A 106 4.33 3.32 -3.06
N ARG A 107 5.14 2.27 -3.10
CA ARG A 107 6.15 1.96 -2.09
C ARG A 107 7.53 2.13 -2.70
N PHE A 108 8.33 2.97 -2.08
CA PHE A 108 9.73 3.19 -2.45
C PHE A 108 10.62 2.48 -1.45
N ASP A 109 11.43 1.54 -1.93
CA ASP A 109 12.32 0.75 -1.07
C ASP A 109 13.68 1.43 -1.02
N PHE A 110 13.98 2.09 0.11
CA PHE A 110 15.23 2.79 0.37
C PHE A 110 16.20 1.92 1.16
N HIS A 111 17.47 1.98 0.79
CA HIS A 111 18.55 1.24 1.45
C HIS A 111 19.67 2.19 1.89
N PRO A 112 20.20 2.06 3.11
CA PRO A 112 21.40 2.74 3.52
C PRO A 112 22.62 2.12 2.80
N THR A 113 23.44 2.96 2.19
CA THR A 113 24.69 2.59 1.50
C THR A 113 25.86 3.35 2.09
N THR A 114 27.07 3.06 1.63
CA THR A 114 28.28 3.82 2.01
C THR A 114 28.22 5.28 1.57
N ASP A 115 27.49 5.56 0.48
CA ASP A 115 27.39 6.88 -0.14
C ASP A 115 26.08 7.61 0.24
N GLY A 116 25.35 7.08 1.22
CA GLY A 116 24.06 7.62 1.68
C GLY A 116 22.90 6.65 1.41
N TRP A 117 21.70 7.18 1.31
CA TRP A 117 20.51 6.40 1.00
C TRP A 117 20.30 6.28 -0.50
N SER A 118 19.92 5.10 -0.96
CA SER A 118 19.58 4.81 -2.36
C SER A 118 18.22 4.15 -2.46
N VAL A 119 17.45 4.46 -3.49
CA VAL A 119 16.24 3.72 -3.83
C VAL A 119 16.59 2.55 -4.73
N SER A 120 16.08 1.37 -4.44
CA SER A 120 16.31 0.16 -5.26
C SER A 120 15.09 -0.25 -6.04
N GLU A 121 13.90 0.06 -5.55
CA GLU A 121 12.65 -0.38 -6.14
C GLU A 121 11.54 0.63 -5.91
N VAL A 122 10.66 0.72 -6.89
CA VAL A 122 9.35 1.39 -6.78
C VAL A 122 8.27 0.38 -7.09
N ASN A 123 7.50 0.02 -6.09
CA ASN A 123 6.35 -0.86 -6.23
C ASN A 123 5.08 -0.01 -6.37
N SER A 124 4.53 0.07 -7.57
CA SER A 124 3.41 0.96 -7.91
C SER A 124 2.18 0.22 -8.44
N ASP A 125 2.21 -1.10 -8.37
CA ASP A 125 1.11 -1.98 -8.79
C ASP A 125 0.33 -2.47 -7.56
N VAL A 126 0.88 -3.45 -6.85
CA VAL A 126 0.26 -4.01 -5.62
C VAL A 126 1.31 -3.97 -4.50
N PRO A 127 1.58 -2.80 -3.90
CA PRO A 127 2.57 -2.72 -2.83
C PRO A 127 2.10 -3.47 -1.58
N GLY A 128 2.89 -4.44 -1.13
CA GLY A 128 2.68 -5.12 0.14
C GLY A 128 3.15 -4.30 1.34
N GLY A 129 2.96 -4.86 2.56
CA GLY A 129 3.47 -4.27 3.80
C GLY A 129 2.67 -3.08 4.34
N LEU A 130 1.45 -2.82 3.85
CA LEU A 130 0.66 -1.65 4.23
C LEU A 130 0.13 -1.76 5.66
N ALA A 131 -0.23 -2.96 6.10
CA ALA A 131 -0.65 -3.24 7.47
C ALA A 131 0.53 -3.05 8.43
N GLU A 132 1.67 -3.63 8.10
CA GLU A 132 2.91 -3.50 8.86
C GLU A 132 3.33 -2.03 8.96
N ALA A 133 3.37 -1.29 7.86
CA ALA A 133 3.71 0.13 7.86
C ALA A 133 2.74 0.99 8.68
N SER A 134 1.48 0.60 8.77
CA SER A 134 0.47 1.31 9.58
C SER A 134 0.56 0.99 11.07
N VAL A 135 0.91 -0.23 11.45
CA VAL A 135 0.76 -0.75 12.82
C VAL A 135 2.10 -0.95 13.54
N LEU A 136 3.12 -1.55 12.89
CA LEU A 136 4.37 -1.91 13.58
C LEU A 136 5.07 -0.74 14.26
N PRO A 137 5.17 0.48 13.68
CA PRO A 137 5.77 1.60 14.37
C PRO A 137 5.03 1.97 15.69
N ARG A 138 3.71 1.74 15.75
CA ARG A 138 2.90 2.08 16.91
C ARG A 138 3.00 1.05 18.02
N ILE A 139 3.04 -0.23 17.67
CA ILE A 139 3.23 -1.29 18.67
C ILE A 139 4.68 -1.37 19.15
N ALA A 140 5.65 -0.85 18.38
CA ALA A 140 7.04 -0.72 18.81
C ALA A 140 7.28 0.48 19.73
N GLN A 141 6.48 1.53 19.61
CA GLN A 141 6.68 2.79 20.36
C GLN A 141 6.79 2.62 21.88
N PRO A 142 6.01 1.76 22.58
CA PRO A 142 6.16 1.57 24.02
C PRO A 142 7.55 1.04 24.46
N TYR A 143 8.29 0.42 23.56
CA TYR A 143 9.66 -0.06 23.83
C TYR A 143 10.71 1.02 23.57
N PHE A 144 10.35 2.05 22.82
CA PHE A 144 11.26 3.16 22.43
C PHE A 144 10.53 4.51 22.59
N PRO A 145 10.18 4.91 23.85
CA PRO A 145 9.30 6.05 24.09
C PRO A 145 9.87 7.41 23.66
N GLN A 146 11.17 7.49 23.40
CA GLN A 146 11.84 8.67 22.87
C GLN A 146 11.65 8.87 21.37
N TYR A 147 11.07 7.90 20.65
CA TYR A 147 10.76 7.96 19.23
C TYR A 147 9.26 8.05 19.00
N GLU A 148 8.87 8.72 17.91
CA GLU A 148 7.48 8.88 17.51
C GLU A 148 7.19 8.08 16.24
N PRO A 149 6.13 7.27 16.20
CA PRO A 149 5.71 6.59 14.98
C PRO A 149 5.26 7.63 13.95
N GLN A 150 5.81 7.57 12.76
CA GLN A 150 5.47 8.47 11.65
C GLN A 150 4.49 7.81 10.68
N GLY A 151 3.66 8.63 10.05
CA GLY A 151 2.71 8.21 9.03
C GLY A 151 1.65 7.21 9.51
N HIS A 152 0.71 6.90 8.67
CA HIS A 152 -0.26 5.81 8.81
C HIS A 152 -0.86 5.56 7.43
N VAL A 153 -0.37 4.55 6.74
CA VAL A 153 -0.71 4.30 5.33
C VAL A 153 -2.21 4.11 5.13
N ALA A 154 -2.87 3.30 5.97
CA ALA A 154 -4.31 3.10 5.87
C ALA A 154 -5.11 4.40 6.07
N ARG A 155 -4.67 5.29 6.97
CA ARG A 155 -5.30 6.60 7.16
C ARG A 155 -5.13 7.48 5.91
N SER A 156 -3.92 7.57 5.38
CA SER A 156 -3.66 8.38 4.19
C SER A 156 -4.45 7.89 2.97
N LEU A 157 -4.58 6.57 2.83
CA LEU A 157 -5.42 5.97 1.79
C LEU A 157 -6.90 6.31 2.00
N LEU A 158 -7.42 6.17 3.21
CA LEU A 158 -8.79 6.55 3.56
C LEU A 158 -9.06 8.02 3.25
N GLU A 159 -8.17 8.93 3.66
CA GLU A 159 -8.29 10.37 3.38
C GLU A 159 -8.30 10.68 1.89
N ALA A 160 -7.53 9.93 1.09
CA ALA A 160 -7.54 10.05 -0.37
C ALA A 160 -8.88 9.61 -0.97
N PHE A 161 -9.51 8.57 -0.42
CA PHE A 161 -10.85 8.15 -0.81
C PHE A 161 -11.92 9.16 -0.36
N GLN A 162 -11.84 9.66 0.87
CA GLN A 162 -12.76 10.67 1.40
C GLN A 162 -12.85 11.94 0.56
N LYS A 163 -11.74 12.34 -0.06
CA LYS A 163 -11.70 13.49 -0.99
C LYS A 163 -12.48 13.23 -2.29
N ARG A 164 -12.80 11.99 -2.63
CA ARG A 164 -13.41 11.57 -3.91
C ARG A 164 -14.77 10.91 -3.76
N THR A 165 -15.05 10.33 -2.61
CA THR A 165 -16.26 9.57 -2.33
C THR A 165 -16.88 10.02 -1.01
N GLY A 166 -18.18 9.83 -0.85
CA GLY A 166 -18.88 10.11 0.42
C GLY A 166 -18.84 8.92 1.39
N PRO A 167 -19.25 9.12 2.64
CA PRO A 167 -19.43 8.04 3.60
C PRO A 167 -20.52 7.06 3.15
N GLY A 168 -20.44 5.81 3.58
CA GLY A 168 -21.37 4.74 3.21
C GLY A 168 -21.18 4.17 1.81
N VAL A 169 -20.24 4.71 1.03
CA VAL A 169 -19.86 4.16 -0.28
C VAL A 169 -19.22 2.79 -0.09
N ARG A 170 -19.53 1.85 -0.96
CA ARG A 170 -18.95 0.52 -0.95
C ARG A 170 -17.65 0.52 -1.75
N ILE A 171 -16.56 0.10 -1.11
CA ILE A 171 -15.24 -0.02 -1.69
C ILE A 171 -14.92 -1.52 -1.85
N ALA A 172 -14.46 -1.93 -3.02
CA ALA A 172 -13.98 -3.28 -3.26
C ALA A 172 -12.47 -3.36 -2.95
N PHE A 173 -12.13 -4.26 -2.04
CA PHE A 173 -10.76 -4.65 -1.73
C PHE A 173 -10.46 -5.93 -2.50
N VAL A 174 -9.70 -5.77 -3.60
CA VAL A 174 -9.50 -6.82 -4.59
C VAL A 174 -8.17 -7.52 -4.38
N HIS A 175 -8.20 -8.83 -4.28
CA HIS A 175 -7.01 -9.65 -4.04
C HIS A 175 -7.04 -10.95 -4.85
N ALA A 176 -5.87 -11.53 -5.06
CA ALA A 176 -5.76 -12.89 -5.59
C ALA A 176 -6.29 -13.90 -4.56
N THR A 177 -7.18 -14.81 -4.98
CA THR A 177 -7.83 -15.77 -4.06
C THR A 177 -6.88 -16.83 -3.49
N SER A 178 -5.76 -17.06 -4.18
CA SER A 178 -4.77 -18.08 -3.82
C SER A 178 -3.54 -17.53 -3.09
N TYR A 179 -3.50 -16.23 -2.78
CA TYR A 179 -2.34 -15.59 -2.18
C TYR A 179 -2.73 -14.90 -0.86
N ALA A 180 -2.22 -15.46 0.26
CA ALA A 180 -2.62 -15.03 1.60
C ALA A 180 -2.17 -13.61 1.94
N ASP A 181 -1.01 -13.18 1.42
CA ASP A 181 -0.41 -11.87 1.72
C ASP A 181 -1.26 -10.73 1.16
N ASP A 182 -1.74 -10.86 -0.09
CA ASP A 182 -2.66 -9.89 -0.67
C ASP A 182 -3.95 -9.81 0.14
N ARG A 183 -4.49 -10.98 0.54
CA ARG A 183 -5.72 -11.04 1.32
C ARG A 183 -5.57 -10.39 2.68
N GLN A 184 -4.46 -10.60 3.39
CA GLN A 184 -4.26 -9.97 4.71
C GLN A 184 -4.21 -8.44 4.61
N VAL A 185 -3.54 -7.91 3.57
CA VAL A 185 -3.47 -6.46 3.34
C VAL A 185 -4.86 -5.90 3.04
N MET A 186 -5.60 -6.54 2.14
CA MET A 186 -6.96 -6.10 1.78
C MET A 186 -7.93 -6.19 2.95
N GLN A 187 -7.85 -7.25 3.77
CA GLN A 187 -8.66 -7.38 4.97
C GLN A 187 -8.35 -6.27 5.97
N PHE A 188 -7.08 -6.01 6.26
CA PHE A 188 -6.68 -4.93 7.15
C PHE A 188 -7.19 -3.56 6.69
N LEU A 189 -7.04 -3.26 5.39
CA LEU A 189 -7.51 -1.99 4.84
C LEU A 189 -9.03 -1.89 4.86
N GLY A 190 -9.72 -2.98 4.51
CA GLY A 190 -11.18 -3.02 4.49
C GLY A 190 -11.78 -2.81 5.88
N ASP A 191 -11.26 -3.49 6.89
CA ASP A 191 -11.71 -3.33 8.28
C ASP A 191 -11.45 -1.90 8.76
N TYR A 192 -10.29 -1.32 8.44
CA TYR A 192 -9.99 0.08 8.75
C TYR A 192 -10.98 1.06 8.09
N PHE A 193 -11.39 0.79 6.84
CA PHE A 193 -12.38 1.60 6.14
C PHE A 193 -13.78 1.44 6.77
N GLU A 194 -14.17 0.25 7.18
CA GLU A 194 -15.46 0.02 7.87
C GLU A 194 -15.55 0.75 9.20
N GLU A 195 -14.50 0.71 10.01
CA GLU A 195 -14.39 1.48 11.25
C GLU A 195 -14.57 3.00 11.02
N ASN A 196 -14.32 3.47 9.79
CA ASN A 196 -14.43 4.87 9.39
C ASN A 196 -15.66 5.17 8.49
N GLY A 197 -16.67 4.28 8.51
CA GLY A 197 -17.99 4.53 7.92
C GLY A 197 -18.13 4.21 6.44
N TYR A 198 -17.20 3.45 5.86
CA TYR A 198 -17.32 2.87 4.53
C TYR A 198 -17.89 1.45 4.60
N ARG A 199 -18.27 0.90 3.47
CA ARG A 199 -18.68 -0.50 3.34
C ARG A 199 -17.64 -1.24 2.53
N SER A 200 -17.02 -2.27 3.11
CA SER A 200 -16.02 -3.08 2.42
C SER A 200 -16.65 -4.25 1.67
N LEU A 201 -16.09 -4.55 0.51
CA LEU A 201 -16.38 -5.73 -0.29
C LEU A 201 -15.06 -6.42 -0.61
N TYR A 202 -14.86 -7.62 -0.10
CA TYR A 202 -13.67 -8.41 -0.41
C TYR A 202 -13.92 -9.26 -1.64
N ALA A 203 -13.15 -9.03 -2.71
CA ALA A 203 -13.44 -9.60 -4.02
C ALA A 203 -12.19 -10.11 -4.72
N ALA A 204 -12.37 -11.12 -5.57
CA ALA A 204 -11.40 -11.44 -6.62
C ALA A 204 -11.71 -10.60 -7.88
N PRO A 205 -10.73 -10.43 -8.78
CA PRO A 205 -10.94 -9.66 -10.02
C PRO A 205 -12.14 -10.13 -10.87
N ASP A 206 -12.40 -11.44 -10.90
CA ASP A 206 -13.50 -12.06 -11.65
C ASP A 206 -14.88 -11.93 -10.97
N HIS A 207 -14.92 -11.46 -9.73
CA HIS A 207 -16.16 -11.09 -9.05
C HIS A 207 -16.68 -9.70 -9.45
N LEU A 208 -15.91 -8.93 -10.22
CA LEU A 208 -16.27 -7.59 -10.67
C LEU A 208 -16.46 -7.54 -12.19
N ILE A 209 -17.50 -6.85 -12.62
CA ILE A 209 -17.72 -6.52 -14.04
C ILE A 209 -17.89 -5.02 -14.19
N TRP A 210 -17.68 -4.53 -15.40
CA TRP A 210 -17.90 -3.13 -15.74
C TRP A 210 -19.20 -2.97 -16.51
N ARG A 211 -20.11 -2.14 -16.01
CA ARG A 211 -21.33 -1.73 -16.69
C ARG A 211 -21.35 -0.21 -16.75
N GLU A 212 -21.45 0.35 -17.95
CA GLU A 212 -21.54 1.81 -18.15
C GLU A 212 -20.47 2.60 -17.37
N GLN A 213 -19.22 2.15 -17.40
CA GLN A 213 -18.08 2.73 -16.70
C GLN A 213 -18.11 2.59 -15.16
N GLN A 214 -19.04 1.83 -14.61
CA GLN A 214 -19.15 1.55 -13.20
C GLN A 214 -18.76 0.09 -12.89
N ALA A 215 -17.99 -0.12 -11.85
CA ALA A 215 -17.73 -1.45 -11.33
C ALA A 215 -18.95 -1.99 -10.59
N VAL A 216 -19.29 -3.25 -10.85
CA VAL A 216 -20.45 -3.93 -10.26
C VAL A 216 -20.01 -5.29 -9.73
N SER A 217 -20.36 -5.57 -8.48
CA SER A 217 -20.13 -6.88 -7.85
C SER A 217 -21.12 -7.91 -8.35
N LEU A 218 -20.62 -9.12 -8.62
CA LEU A 218 -21.37 -10.33 -8.94
C LEU A 218 -21.44 -11.30 -7.75
N ILE A 219 -20.88 -10.96 -6.59
CA ILE A 219 -20.89 -11.82 -5.42
C ILE A 219 -22.33 -11.99 -4.94
N GLN A 220 -22.77 -13.24 -4.79
CA GLN A 220 -24.13 -13.58 -4.36
C GLN A 220 -24.42 -12.97 -2.98
N GLY A 221 -25.51 -12.21 -2.89
CA GLY A 221 -25.92 -11.46 -1.70
C GLY A 221 -25.20 -10.12 -1.51
N GLU A 222 -24.22 -9.82 -2.36
CA GLU A 222 -23.47 -8.55 -2.35
C GLU A 222 -23.40 -7.94 -3.76
N GLU A 223 -24.41 -8.18 -4.58
CA GLU A 223 -24.50 -7.62 -5.92
C GLU A 223 -24.69 -6.11 -5.90
N GLY A 224 -24.28 -5.45 -6.97
CA GLY A 224 -24.51 -4.02 -7.18
C GLY A 224 -23.25 -3.19 -7.27
N SER A 225 -23.46 -1.88 -7.34
CA SER A 225 -22.40 -0.90 -7.63
C SER A 225 -21.33 -0.82 -6.55
N VAL A 226 -20.11 -0.62 -7.01
CA VAL A 226 -18.93 -0.36 -6.21
C VAL A 226 -18.43 1.05 -6.52
N GLY A 227 -18.24 1.88 -5.50
CA GLY A 227 -17.86 3.28 -5.68
C GLY A 227 -16.35 3.51 -5.73
N GLY A 228 -15.55 2.49 -5.41
CA GLY A 228 -14.10 2.52 -5.51
C GLY A 228 -13.49 1.13 -5.43
N ILE A 229 -12.26 1.00 -5.89
CA ILE A 229 -11.50 -0.26 -5.90
C ILE A 229 -10.10 0.01 -5.34
N VAL A 230 -9.65 -0.87 -4.45
CA VAL A 230 -8.29 -0.94 -3.93
C VAL A 230 -7.68 -2.25 -4.39
#